data_482daf23c86a018f305e54a591ef814d
#
_entry.id   482daf23c86a018f305e54a591ef814d
#
_cell.length_a   1.000
_cell.length_b   1.000
_cell.length_c   1.000
_cell.angle_alpha   90.00
_cell.angle_beta   90.00
_cell.angle_gamma   90.00
#
_symmetry.space_group_name_H-M   'P 1'
#
loop_
_entity.id
_entity.type
_entity.pdbx_description
1 polymer ?
#
loop_
_entity_poly.entity_id
_entity_poly.type
_entity_poly.pdbx_seq_one_letter_code
_entity_poly.pdbx_strand_id
1 'polypeptide(L)'
;MTADLYYETARKLVLKDKREVFVRQLNAGDAEAMLVYLQKTAQETHFLMRLPEEAVYTLENERKILQNTRESKQTFMLGALTQDGSVVGNVGIFPIGERFKVRHRASLGIAVVQEYWNTGLGTVLINGAIDLARKAGYEQLELGVFSDNSSALHLYRKLGFQEVGRMPNAFKLPDGSYADEIMM
;
A
#
# COMPACT_ATOMS: atom_id res chain seq x y z
N MET A 1 5.33 -18.34 -18.16
CA MET A 1 4.46 -17.16 -18.22
C MET A 1 5.00 -16.21 -17.16
N THR A 2 5.61 -15.12 -17.60
CA THR A 2 6.33 -14.17 -16.76
C THR A 2 5.39 -13.46 -15.79
N ALA A 3 5.87 -13.12 -14.60
CA ALA A 3 5.16 -12.39 -13.54
C ALA A 3 4.54 -11.08 -14.04
N ASP A 4 5.04 -10.56 -15.13
CA ASP A 4 4.75 -9.26 -15.70
C ASP A 4 3.29 -9.07 -16.17
N LEU A 5 2.55 -10.12 -16.49
CA LEU A 5 1.21 -10.03 -17.07
C LEU A 5 0.04 -9.97 -16.05
N TYR A 6 0.28 -10.22 -14.76
CA TYR A 6 -0.82 -10.51 -13.83
C TYR A 6 -1.62 -9.27 -13.40
N TYR A 7 -1.02 -8.06 -13.44
CA TYR A 7 -1.69 -6.77 -13.16
C TYR A 7 -1.30 -5.68 -14.18
N GLU A 8 -0.80 -6.07 -15.35
CA GLU A 8 -0.54 -5.12 -16.44
C GLU A 8 -1.84 -4.61 -17.04
N THR A 9 -2.84 -5.47 -17.13
CA THR A 9 -4.20 -5.09 -17.51
C THR A 9 -5.04 -4.86 -16.27
N ALA A 10 -5.88 -3.83 -16.31
CA ALA A 10 -6.81 -3.51 -15.24
C ALA A 10 -7.80 -4.66 -15.03
N ARG A 11 -7.91 -5.14 -13.79
CA ARG A 11 -8.90 -6.13 -13.39
C ARG A 11 -10.09 -5.41 -12.78
N LYS A 12 -11.24 -5.50 -13.43
CA LYS A 12 -12.50 -5.01 -12.89
C LYS A 12 -12.96 -5.90 -11.74
N LEU A 13 -13.27 -5.30 -10.61
CA LEU A 13 -13.74 -5.96 -9.41
C LEU A 13 -14.99 -5.24 -8.87
N VAL A 14 -15.90 -6.00 -8.32
CA VAL A 14 -17.09 -5.48 -7.62
C VAL A 14 -16.87 -5.66 -6.13
N LEU A 15 -16.91 -4.57 -5.37
CA LEU A 15 -16.75 -4.55 -3.93
C LEU A 15 -18.04 -5.03 -3.22
N LYS A 16 -17.98 -5.23 -1.91
CA LYS A 16 -19.12 -5.71 -1.11
C LYS A 16 -20.33 -4.77 -1.18
N ASP A 17 -20.09 -3.47 -1.33
CA ASP A 17 -21.10 -2.43 -1.46
C ASP A 17 -21.55 -2.18 -2.92
N LYS A 18 -21.18 -3.11 -3.82
CA LYS A 18 -21.49 -3.10 -5.27
C LYS A 18 -20.75 -2.04 -6.08
N ARG A 19 -19.90 -1.21 -5.50
CA ARG A 19 -19.02 -0.31 -6.26
C ARG A 19 -18.02 -1.10 -7.10
N GLU A 20 -17.72 -0.59 -8.27
CA GLU A 20 -16.74 -1.17 -9.18
C GLU A 20 -15.41 -0.44 -9.07
N VAL A 21 -14.33 -1.21 -9.05
CA VAL A 21 -12.96 -0.69 -9.09
C VAL A 21 -12.13 -1.48 -10.09
N PHE A 22 -11.10 -0.83 -10.59
CA PHE A 22 -10.13 -1.40 -11.53
C PHE A 22 -8.78 -1.49 -10.82
N VAL A 23 -8.28 -2.72 -10.61
CA VAL A 23 -7.00 -2.95 -9.92
C VAL A 23 -5.94 -3.30 -10.94
N ARG A 24 -4.84 -2.53 -10.94
CA ARG A 24 -3.67 -2.73 -11.80
C ARG A 24 -2.41 -2.11 -11.19
N GLN A 25 -1.27 -2.41 -11.75
CA GLN A 25 -0.08 -1.65 -11.44
C GLN A 25 -0.24 -0.19 -11.92
N LEU A 26 0.20 0.73 -11.07
CA LEU A 26 0.24 2.15 -11.39
C LEU A 26 1.40 2.47 -12.34
N ASN A 27 1.28 3.56 -13.08
CA ASN A 27 2.27 4.05 -14.02
C ASN A 27 2.36 5.58 -13.98
N ALA A 28 3.30 6.18 -14.69
CA ALA A 28 3.52 7.63 -14.69
C ALA A 28 2.29 8.47 -15.10
N GLY A 29 1.35 7.88 -15.87
CA GLY A 29 0.10 8.55 -16.24
C GLY A 29 -0.87 8.74 -15.07
N ASP A 30 -0.70 7.99 -13.99
CA ASP A 30 -1.55 8.05 -12.80
C ASP A 30 -1.07 9.12 -11.78
N ALA A 31 0.03 9.81 -12.05
CA ALA A 31 0.68 10.69 -11.07
C ALA A 31 -0.24 11.80 -10.54
N GLU A 32 -1.07 12.42 -11.38
CA GLU A 32 -2.02 13.45 -10.94
C GLU A 32 -3.06 12.88 -9.98
N ALA A 33 -3.65 11.73 -10.32
CA ALA A 33 -4.60 11.04 -9.45
C ALA A 33 -3.96 10.57 -8.14
N MET A 34 -2.69 10.13 -8.20
CA MET A 34 -1.92 9.76 -7.00
C MET A 34 -1.67 10.95 -6.08
N LEU A 35 -1.35 12.14 -6.60
CA LEU A 35 -1.17 13.33 -5.76
C LEU A 35 -2.44 13.68 -4.99
N VAL A 36 -3.60 13.65 -5.67
CA VAL A 36 -4.91 13.87 -5.02
C VAL A 36 -5.17 12.82 -3.94
N TYR A 37 -4.92 11.56 -4.26
CA TYR A 37 -5.08 10.43 -3.35
C TYR A 37 -4.16 10.53 -2.12
N LEU A 38 -2.88 10.86 -2.29
CA LEU A 38 -1.89 10.98 -1.21
C LEU A 38 -2.29 12.08 -0.22
N GLN A 39 -2.74 13.22 -0.73
CA GLN A 39 -3.22 14.33 0.10
C GLN A 39 -4.52 13.96 0.84
N LYS A 40 -5.49 13.35 0.12
CA LYS A 40 -6.76 12.92 0.69
C LYS A 40 -6.54 11.92 1.85
N THR A 41 -5.75 10.88 1.61
CA THR A 41 -5.50 9.86 2.64
C THR A 41 -4.75 10.40 3.85
N ALA A 42 -3.83 11.35 3.68
CA ALA A 42 -3.15 12.00 4.80
C ALA A 42 -4.10 12.83 5.68
N GLN A 43 -5.15 13.40 5.10
CA GLN A 43 -6.18 14.16 5.84
C GLN A 43 -7.20 13.25 6.54
N GLU A 44 -7.46 12.04 6.02
CA GLU A 44 -8.51 11.14 6.49
C GLU A 44 -8.11 10.30 7.71
N THR A 45 -6.81 10.15 7.99
CA THR A 45 -6.35 9.28 9.08
C THR A 45 -4.97 9.65 9.60
N HIS A 46 -4.75 9.46 10.90
CA HIS A 46 -3.43 9.60 11.53
C HIS A 46 -2.58 8.31 11.42
N PHE A 47 -3.11 7.22 10.88
CA PHE A 47 -2.39 5.94 10.73
C PHE A 47 -1.40 5.89 9.58
N LEU A 48 -1.12 7.03 8.94
CA LEU A 48 -0.06 7.17 7.95
C LEU A 48 1.13 7.88 8.55
N MET A 49 2.33 7.51 8.14
CA MET A 49 3.57 8.13 8.63
C MET A 49 3.68 9.61 8.24
N ARG A 50 3.06 10.02 7.13
CA ARG A 50 3.06 11.41 6.67
C ARG A 50 1.92 12.21 7.27
N LEU A 51 2.21 13.41 7.69
CA LEU A 51 1.20 14.41 8.04
C LEU A 51 0.62 15.07 6.77
N PRO A 52 -0.57 15.68 6.82
CA PRO A 52 -1.15 16.39 5.66
C PRO A 52 -0.23 17.46 5.06
N GLU A 53 0.47 18.21 5.89
CA GLU A 53 1.43 19.24 5.49
C GLU A 53 2.72 18.69 4.87
N GLU A 54 3.04 17.42 5.11
CA GLU A 54 4.17 16.70 4.52
C GLU A 54 3.82 16.04 3.18
N ALA A 55 2.53 15.94 2.85
CA ALA A 55 2.04 15.37 1.60
C ALA A 55 2.20 16.36 0.42
N VAL A 56 3.36 17.05 0.36
CA VAL A 56 3.70 18.02 -0.68
C VAL A 56 4.63 17.37 -1.70
N TYR A 57 4.03 16.77 -2.71
CA TYR A 57 4.77 16.10 -3.79
C TYR A 57 4.61 16.89 -5.09
N THR A 58 5.67 16.92 -5.91
CA THR A 58 5.57 17.48 -7.25
C THR A 58 5.12 16.44 -8.25
N LEU A 59 4.38 16.86 -9.26
CA LEU A 59 3.92 15.96 -10.33
C LEU A 59 5.09 15.25 -11.02
N GLU A 60 6.20 15.97 -11.22
CA GLU A 60 7.40 15.41 -11.84
C GLU A 60 8.02 14.29 -10.99
N ASN A 61 8.14 14.50 -9.66
CA ASN A 61 8.66 13.49 -8.76
C ASN A 61 7.75 12.28 -8.71
N GLU A 62 6.42 12.48 -8.64
CA GLU A 62 5.47 11.36 -8.60
C GLU A 62 5.51 10.55 -9.90
N ARG A 63 5.56 11.20 -11.06
CA ARG A 63 5.75 10.52 -12.35
C ARG A 63 7.01 9.67 -12.36
N LYS A 64 8.11 10.20 -11.85
CA LYS A 64 9.39 9.49 -11.76
C LYS A 64 9.33 8.28 -10.82
N ILE A 65 8.68 8.44 -9.65
CA ILE A 65 8.47 7.34 -8.69
C ILE A 65 7.66 6.21 -9.34
N LEU A 66 6.54 6.54 -9.95
CA LEU A 66 5.67 5.55 -10.60
C LEU A 66 6.36 4.88 -11.78
N GLN A 67 7.12 5.63 -12.59
CA GLN A 67 7.90 5.08 -13.68
C GLN A 67 8.96 4.11 -13.18
N ASN A 68 9.79 4.52 -12.22
CA ASN A 68 10.82 3.66 -11.63
C ASN A 68 10.25 2.39 -11.01
N THR A 69 9.11 2.51 -10.32
CA THR A 69 8.40 1.37 -9.74
C THR A 69 7.89 0.42 -10.82
N ARG A 70 7.38 0.96 -11.91
CA ARG A 70 6.88 0.18 -13.04
C ARG A 70 7.99 -0.61 -13.76
N GLU A 71 9.17 -0.04 -13.86
CA GLU A 71 10.35 -0.66 -14.48
C GLU A 71 11.10 -1.61 -13.54
N SER A 72 10.82 -1.53 -12.24
CA SER A 72 11.45 -2.36 -11.23
C SER A 72 10.97 -3.82 -11.31
N LYS A 73 11.89 -4.75 -11.01
CA LYS A 73 11.58 -6.16 -10.82
C LYS A 73 11.35 -6.55 -9.35
N GLN A 74 11.59 -5.61 -8.44
CA GLN A 74 11.57 -5.84 -6.99
C GLN A 74 10.58 -4.93 -6.25
N THR A 75 10.25 -3.78 -6.82
CA THR A 75 9.29 -2.84 -6.25
C THR A 75 8.02 -2.87 -7.06
N PHE A 76 6.88 -2.93 -6.40
CA PHE A 76 5.58 -2.98 -7.06
C PHE A 76 4.62 -2.03 -6.40
N MET A 77 3.73 -1.44 -7.18
CA MET A 77 2.68 -0.56 -6.69
C MET A 77 1.37 -0.86 -7.40
N LEU A 78 0.41 -1.47 -6.68
CA LEU A 78 -0.95 -1.67 -7.18
C LEU A 78 -1.82 -0.50 -6.75
N GLY A 79 -2.61 -0.01 -7.68
CA GLY A 79 -3.69 0.94 -7.42
C GLY A 79 -5.04 0.33 -7.69
N ALA A 80 -6.02 0.73 -6.89
CA ALA A 80 -7.43 0.57 -7.19
C ALA A 80 -7.97 1.90 -7.69
N LEU A 81 -8.52 1.90 -8.90
CA LEU A 81 -9.02 3.09 -9.57
C LEU A 81 -10.52 2.97 -9.81
N THR A 82 -11.22 4.08 -9.75
CA THR A 82 -12.60 4.20 -10.21
C THR A 82 -12.64 4.31 -11.72
N GLN A 83 -13.85 4.30 -12.29
CA GLN A 83 -14.02 4.39 -13.74
C GLN A 83 -13.54 5.72 -14.34
N ASP A 84 -13.57 6.80 -13.55
CA ASP A 84 -13.05 8.12 -13.93
C ASP A 84 -11.54 8.27 -13.74
N GLY A 85 -10.86 7.20 -13.29
CA GLY A 85 -9.40 7.17 -13.08
C GLY A 85 -8.92 7.69 -11.73
N SER A 86 -9.82 8.03 -10.81
CA SER A 86 -9.43 8.43 -9.44
C SER A 86 -8.86 7.25 -8.67
N VAL A 87 -7.72 7.41 -8.01
CA VAL A 87 -7.13 6.40 -7.13
C VAL A 87 -7.87 6.39 -5.80
N VAL A 88 -8.35 5.22 -5.37
CA VAL A 88 -9.10 5.04 -4.13
C VAL A 88 -8.42 4.09 -3.14
N GLY A 89 -7.35 3.46 -3.56
CA GLY A 89 -6.51 2.63 -2.71
C GLY A 89 -5.21 2.29 -3.41
N ASN A 90 -4.15 2.11 -2.63
CA ASN A 90 -2.83 1.76 -3.12
C ASN A 90 -2.15 0.82 -2.14
N VAL A 91 -1.41 -0.15 -2.68
CA VAL A 91 -0.50 -1.01 -1.93
C VAL A 91 0.85 -1.05 -2.63
N GLY A 92 1.91 -0.80 -1.86
CA GLY A 92 3.29 -0.88 -2.33
C GLY A 92 4.05 -2.04 -1.71
N ILE A 93 4.98 -2.62 -2.46
CA ILE A 93 5.93 -3.64 -2.01
C ILE A 93 7.33 -3.12 -2.29
N PHE A 94 8.17 -3.12 -1.27
CA PHE A 94 9.53 -2.58 -1.32
C PHE A 94 10.53 -3.58 -0.75
N PRO A 95 11.68 -3.83 -1.39
CA PRO A 95 12.71 -4.71 -0.86
C PRO A 95 13.25 -4.17 0.46
N ILE A 96 13.50 -5.05 1.44
CA ILE A 96 14.21 -4.68 2.67
C ILE A 96 15.68 -4.37 2.38
N GLY A 97 16.23 -5.03 1.37
CA GLY A 97 17.59 -4.76 0.89
C GLY A 97 18.03 -5.77 -0.16
N GLU A 98 19.15 -5.45 -0.83
CA GLU A 98 19.65 -6.23 -1.97
C GLU A 98 20.65 -7.34 -1.55
N ARG A 99 21.18 -7.27 -0.31
CA ARG A 99 22.19 -8.22 0.15
C ARG A 99 21.59 -9.61 0.32
N PHE A 100 22.36 -10.64 0.03
CA PHE A 100 21.94 -12.06 0.06
C PHE A 100 21.12 -12.43 1.29
N LYS A 101 21.52 -11.99 2.50
CA LYS A 101 20.87 -12.36 3.76
C LYS A 101 19.49 -11.72 3.97
N VAL A 102 19.12 -10.70 3.22
CA VAL A 102 17.85 -9.95 3.40
C VAL A 102 17.03 -9.81 2.11
N ARG A 103 17.59 -10.14 0.95
CA ARG A 103 16.93 -9.95 -0.36
C ARG A 103 15.65 -10.76 -0.55
N HIS A 104 15.41 -11.76 0.28
CA HIS A 104 14.19 -12.58 0.30
C HIS A 104 13.02 -11.90 1.01
N ARG A 105 13.26 -10.73 1.62
CA ARG A 105 12.29 -9.99 2.44
C ARG A 105 11.85 -8.71 1.73
N ALA A 106 10.56 -8.40 1.84
CA ALA A 106 10.02 -7.13 1.39
C ALA A 106 9.06 -6.55 2.44
N SER A 107 8.96 -5.23 2.48
CA SER A 107 7.96 -4.52 3.27
C SER A 107 6.72 -4.22 2.42
N LEU A 108 5.57 -4.14 3.08
CA LEU A 108 4.29 -3.79 2.48
C LEU A 108 3.73 -2.53 3.15
N GLY A 109 3.28 -1.58 2.34
CA GLY A 109 2.53 -0.41 2.81
C GLY A 109 1.23 -0.29 2.04
N ILE A 110 0.12 -0.04 2.74
CA ILE A 110 -1.20 0.11 2.14
C ILE A 110 -1.94 1.31 2.71
N ALA A 111 -2.67 2.02 1.86
CA ALA A 111 -3.70 2.96 2.28
C ALA A 111 -4.94 2.82 1.38
N VAL A 112 -6.09 3.13 1.94
CA VAL A 112 -7.39 3.15 1.25
C VAL A 112 -8.12 4.40 1.72
N VAL A 113 -8.71 5.17 0.80
CA VAL A 113 -9.53 6.34 1.17
C VAL A 113 -10.69 5.91 2.07
N GLN A 114 -11.04 6.74 3.04
CA GLN A 114 -12.01 6.41 4.09
C GLN A 114 -13.36 5.93 3.55
N GLU A 115 -13.82 6.54 2.47
CA GLU A 115 -15.06 6.18 1.79
C GLU A 115 -15.11 4.70 1.33
N TYR A 116 -13.95 4.06 1.11
CA TYR A 116 -13.81 2.66 0.69
C TYR A 116 -13.42 1.71 1.83
N TRP A 117 -13.42 2.18 3.07
CA TRP A 117 -13.18 1.28 4.21
C TRP A 117 -14.33 0.29 4.37
N ASN A 118 -14.02 -0.89 4.89
CA ASN A 118 -14.96 -2.00 5.12
C ASN A 118 -15.64 -2.58 3.86
N THR A 119 -15.27 -2.13 2.66
CA THR A 119 -15.81 -2.64 1.38
C THR A 119 -15.13 -3.92 0.89
N GLY A 120 -14.05 -4.33 1.55
CA GLY A 120 -13.20 -5.46 1.12
C GLY A 120 -12.03 -5.04 0.22
N LEU A 121 -11.90 -3.76 -0.13
CA LEU A 121 -10.82 -3.27 -1.00
C LEU A 121 -9.43 -3.56 -0.43
N GLY A 122 -9.22 -3.34 0.88
CA GLY A 122 -7.94 -3.66 1.53
C GLY A 122 -7.55 -5.14 1.38
N THR A 123 -8.52 -6.05 1.52
CA THR A 123 -8.29 -7.49 1.29
C THR A 123 -7.84 -7.78 -0.14
N VAL A 124 -8.49 -7.15 -1.12
CA VAL A 124 -8.14 -7.32 -2.54
C VAL A 124 -6.73 -6.83 -2.83
N LEU A 125 -6.38 -5.64 -2.35
CA LEU A 125 -5.06 -5.04 -2.57
C LEU A 125 -3.95 -5.87 -1.92
N ILE A 126 -4.12 -6.31 -0.67
CA ILE A 126 -3.10 -7.09 0.03
C ILE A 126 -2.92 -8.47 -0.63
N ASN A 127 -3.99 -9.15 -1.03
CA ASN A 127 -3.87 -10.41 -1.76
C ASN A 127 -3.12 -10.22 -3.07
N GLY A 128 -3.41 -9.14 -3.81
CA GLY A 128 -2.67 -8.79 -5.02
C GLY A 128 -1.19 -8.54 -4.77
N ALA A 129 -0.86 -7.87 -3.67
CA ALA A 129 0.51 -7.64 -3.23
C ALA A 129 1.22 -8.96 -2.88
N ILE A 130 0.57 -9.86 -2.13
CA ILE A 130 1.10 -11.19 -1.81
C ILE A 130 1.40 -11.99 -3.08
N ASP A 131 0.49 -11.97 -4.06
CA ASP A 131 0.68 -12.67 -5.33
C ASP A 131 1.87 -12.11 -6.12
N LEU A 132 2.02 -10.78 -6.19
CA LEU A 132 3.16 -10.15 -6.84
C LEU A 132 4.47 -10.44 -6.12
N ALA A 133 4.50 -10.37 -4.79
CA ALA A 133 5.67 -10.66 -3.99
C ALA A 133 6.16 -12.11 -4.21
N ARG A 134 5.26 -13.08 -4.17
CA ARG A 134 5.60 -14.49 -4.46
C ARG A 134 6.18 -14.66 -5.85
N LYS A 135 5.61 -14.02 -6.86
CA LYS A 135 6.10 -14.09 -8.24
C LYS A 135 7.46 -13.43 -8.41
N ALA A 136 7.73 -12.37 -7.66
CA ALA A 136 9.03 -11.71 -7.62
C ALA A 136 10.10 -12.51 -6.86
N GLY A 137 9.72 -13.61 -6.20
CA GLY A 137 10.63 -14.47 -5.45
C GLY A 137 10.84 -14.04 -4.00
N TYR A 138 10.01 -13.18 -3.45
CA TYR A 138 10.02 -12.88 -2.03
C TYR A 138 9.45 -14.05 -1.22
N GLU A 139 10.12 -14.40 -0.13
CA GLU A 139 9.76 -15.48 0.77
C GLU A 139 9.05 -14.94 2.03
N GLN A 140 9.25 -13.65 2.34
CA GLN A 140 8.70 -12.98 3.52
C GLN A 140 8.21 -11.58 3.19
N LEU A 141 6.96 -11.27 3.58
CA LEU A 141 6.40 -9.92 3.59
C LEU A 141 6.25 -9.44 5.01
N GLU A 142 6.63 -8.19 5.24
CA GLU A 142 6.62 -7.54 6.54
C GLU A 142 5.83 -6.24 6.45
N LEU A 143 5.25 -5.83 7.56
CA LEU A 143 4.62 -4.52 7.70
C LEU A 143 4.70 -4.02 9.13
N GLY A 144 4.65 -2.70 9.29
CA GLY A 144 4.42 -2.03 10.56
C GLY A 144 3.02 -1.44 10.59
N VAL A 145 2.39 -1.45 11.75
CA VAL A 145 1.05 -0.91 11.93
C VAL A 145 0.92 -0.23 13.29
N PHE A 146 0.24 0.91 13.35
CA PHE A 146 -0.11 1.58 14.60
C PHE A 146 -0.86 0.61 15.52
N SER A 147 -0.46 0.53 16.78
CA SER A 147 -1.01 -0.45 17.73
C SER A 147 -2.50 -0.25 18.05
N ASP A 148 -3.01 0.95 17.83
CA ASP A 148 -4.42 1.32 18.01
C ASP A 148 -5.24 1.23 16.69
N ASN A 149 -4.61 0.89 15.57
CA ASN A 149 -5.31 0.63 14.31
C ASN A 149 -5.92 -0.78 14.29
N SER A 150 -6.96 -0.97 15.12
CA SER A 150 -7.61 -2.28 15.29
C SER A 150 -8.16 -2.86 13.98
N SER A 151 -8.64 -2.01 13.07
CA SER A 151 -9.17 -2.44 11.77
C SER A 151 -8.09 -3.04 10.88
N ALA A 152 -6.94 -2.38 10.78
CA ALA A 152 -5.82 -2.89 9.99
C ALA A 152 -5.22 -4.16 10.62
N LEU A 153 -5.03 -4.18 11.95
CA LEU A 153 -4.57 -5.38 12.67
C LEU A 153 -5.47 -6.58 12.43
N HIS A 154 -6.80 -6.39 12.48
CA HIS A 154 -7.76 -7.46 12.18
C HIS A 154 -7.61 -7.96 10.74
N LEU A 155 -7.48 -7.04 9.78
CA LEU A 155 -7.30 -7.36 8.37
C LEU A 155 -6.02 -8.17 8.13
N TYR A 156 -4.88 -7.72 8.67
CA TYR A 156 -3.60 -8.39 8.49
C TYR A 156 -3.59 -9.79 9.11
N ARG A 157 -4.10 -9.95 10.35
CA ARG A 157 -4.23 -11.27 10.99
C ARG A 157 -5.11 -12.22 10.15
N LYS A 158 -6.24 -11.74 9.62
CA LYS A 158 -7.11 -12.51 8.74
C LYS A 158 -6.41 -12.98 7.46
N LEU A 159 -5.43 -12.22 6.96
CA LEU A 159 -4.67 -12.55 5.77
C LEU A 159 -3.39 -13.34 6.06
N GLY A 160 -3.19 -13.76 7.32
CA GLY A 160 -2.11 -14.65 7.72
C GLY A 160 -0.85 -13.96 8.24
N PHE A 161 -0.84 -12.64 8.37
CA PHE A 161 0.25 -11.94 9.04
C PHE A 161 0.23 -12.24 10.53
N GLN A 162 1.42 -12.44 11.10
CA GLN A 162 1.63 -12.73 12.52
C GLN A 162 2.39 -11.60 13.17
N GLU A 163 2.00 -11.24 14.38
CA GLU A 163 2.74 -10.27 15.19
C GLU A 163 4.08 -10.87 15.62
N VAL A 164 5.18 -10.20 15.27
CA VAL A 164 6.54 -10.63 15.57
C VAL A 164 7.24 -9.72 16.58
N GLY A 165 6.67 -8.56 16.84
CA GLY A 165 7.22 -7.63 17.82
C GLY A 165 6.40 -6.36 17.95
N ARG A 166 6.75 -5.58 19.00
CA ARG A 166 6.18 -4.26 19.28
C ARG A 166 7.31 -3.28 19.60
N MET A 167 7.28 -2.13 18.95
CA MET A 167 8.18 -1.02 19.24
C MET A 167 7.42 0.05 20.00
N PRO A 168 7.73 0.25 21.30
CA PRO A 168 7.09 1.30 22.07
C PRO A 168 7.48 2.69 21.57
N ASN A 169 6.52 3.63 21.59
CA ASN A 169 6.73 5.02 21.20
C ASN A 169 7.34 5.20 19.79
N ALA A 170 6.98 4.32 18.87
CA ALA A 170 7.51 4.35 17.51
C ALA A 170 7.08 5.60 16.72
N PHE A 171 5.88 6.12 17.00
CA PHE A 171 5.31 7.29 16.34
C PHE A 171 5.06 8.40 17.35
N LYS A 172 5.53 9.61 17.05
CA LYS A 172 5.18 10.83 17.78
C LYS A 172 4.01 11.51 17.05
N LEU A 173 2.93 11.78 17.79
CA LEU A 173 1.76 12.43 17.23
C LEU A 173 1.83 13.96 17.37
N PRO A 174 1.08 14.74 16.56
CA PRO A 174 1.12 16.19 16.59
C PRO A 174 0.74 16.83 17.96
N ASP A 175 -0.07 16.13 18.75
CA ASP A 175 -0.45 16.53 20.10
C ASP A 175 0.65 16.27 21.16
N GLY A 176 1.79 15.70 20.74
CA GLY A 176 2.91 15.36 21.61
C GLY A 176 2.82 13.96 22.24
N SER A 177 1.72 13.25 22.07
CA SER A 177 1.58 11.86 22.51
C SER A 177 2.37 10.90 21.62
N TYR A 178 2.47 9.63 22.03
CA TYR A 178 3.18 8.60 21.29
C TYR A 178 2.28 7.39 21.04
N ALA A 179 2.46 6.77 19.90
CA ALA A 179 1.85 5.48 19.60
C ALA A 179 2.94 4.43 19.34
N ASP A 180 2.59 3.18 19.66
CA ASP A 180 3.48 2.04 19.41
C ASP A 180 3.26 1.48 18.01
N GLU A 181 4.28 0.82 17.48
CA GLU A 181 4.20 0.04 16.25
C GLU A 181 4.14 -1.45 16.57
N ILE A 182 3.21 -2.13 15.93
CA ILE A 182 3.18 -3.60 15.87
C ILE A 182 3.84 -4.03 14.57
N MET A 183 4.89 -4.82 14.68
CA MET A 183 5.58 -5.45 13.55
C MET A 183 4.94 -6.80 13.22
N MET A 184 4.60 -7.03 11.98
CA MET A 184 3.95 -8.25 11.50
C MET A 184 4.65 -8.80 10.25
#